data_dcc5943ab003104c905ca4a1edbc9763
#
_entry.id   dcc5943ab003104c905ca4a1edbc9763
#
_cell.length_a   1.000
_cell.length_b   1.000
_cell.length_c   1.000
_cell.angle_alpha   90.00
_cell.angle_beta   90.00
_cell.angle_gamma   90.00
#
_symmetry.space_group_name_H-M   'P 1'
#
loop_
_entity.id
_entity.type
_entity.pdbx_description
1 polymer ?
#
loop_
_entity_poly.entity_id
_entity_poly.type
_entity_poly.pdbx_seq_one_letter_code
_entity_poly.pdbx_strand_id
1 'polypeptide(L)'
;MEVVGDMRRYVALLRGINISGKNKIPMAELKKGFEKLAFEEVKTYLNSGNVIFSSGEDDTEKLTKQIQGMIKDQFDLDIPVFVISRETLEDILQNAPDWWGNDNKEIYDNLIFIMPPAKFSDVYSEIGEPKKELEKIEGYKDVIFWSFSRKDYQKTNWWSKTASANIGAKLTIRTANTVRKIVSM
;
A
#
# COMPACT_ATOMS: atom_id res chain seq x y z
N MET A 1 -16.77 -32.88 -8.32
CA MET A 1 -17.16 -31.48 -8.59
C MET A 1 -16.22 -30.57 -7.82
N GLU A 2 -15.31 -29.90 -8.50
CA GLU A 2 -14.45 -28.93 -7.85
C GLU A 2 -15.32 -27.76 -7.34
N VAL A 3 -15.25 -27.51 -6.03
CA VAL A 3 -15.86 -26.33 -5.45
C VAL A 3 -15.00 -25.16 -5.90
N VAL A 4 -15.45 -24.42 -6.91
CA VAL A 4 -14.82 -23.15 -7.29
C VAL A 4 -15.03 -22.21 -6.11
N GLY A 5 -13.98 -21.90 -5.36
CA GLY A 5 -14.05 -20.90 -4.29
C GLY A 5 -14.52 -19.57 -4.86
N ASP A 6 -15.27 -18.82 -4.06
CA ASP A 6 -15.74 -17.50 -4.46
C ASP A 6 -14.56 -16.60 -4.76
N MET A 7 -14.59 -15.96 -5.93
CA MET A 7 -13.57 -14.99 -6.31
C MET A 7 -13.69 -13.74 -5.45
N ARG A 8 -12.54 -13.29 -4.92
CA ARG A 8 -12.44 -12.07 -4.12
C ARG A 8 -11.55 -11.07 -4.84
N ARG A 9 -11.85 -9.82 -4.62
CA ARG A 9 -11.07 -8.70 -5.17
C ARG A 9 -9.97 -8.30 -4.20
N TYR A 10 -8.75 -8.18 -4.70
CA TYR A 10 -7.56 -7.82 -3.92
C TYR A 10 -6.83 -6.65 -4.54
N VAL A 11 -6.03 -6.00 -3.72
CA VAL A 11 -5.08 -4.97 -4.13
C VAL A 11 -3.69 -5.41 -3.68
N ALA A 12 -2.74 -5.40 -4.61
CA ALA A 12 -1.32 -5.57 -4.31
C ALA A 12 -0.63 -4.22 -4.46
N LEU A 13 0.07 -3.80 -3.42
CA LEU A 13 0.86 -2.57 -3.40
C LEU A 13 2.34 -2.95 -3.41
N LEU A 14 3.04 -2.55 -4.46
CA LEU A 14 4.48 -2.80 -4.60
C LEU A 14 5.24 -1.62 -4.02
N ARG A 15 6.34 -1.91 -3.33
CA ARG A 15 7.18 -0.89 -2.70
C ARG A 15 8.46 -0.67 -3.50
N GLY A 16 8.75 0.60 -3.80
CA GLY A 16 10.04 1.00 -4.32
C GLY A 16 10.31 0.63 -5.77
N ILE A 17 9.27 0.53 -6.59
CA ILE A 17 9.45 0.31 -8.05
C ILE A 17 9.37 1.63 -8.79
N ASN A 18 10.02 1.69 -9.95
CA ASN A 18 9.97 2.83 -10.88
C ASN A 18 10.35 4.18 -10.24
N ILE A 19 11.25 4.17 -9.26
CA ILE A 19 11.70 5.37 -8.56
C ILE A 19 13.12 5.72 -9.02
N SER A 20 13.29 6.95 -9.54
CA SER A 20 14.60 7.49 -9.93
C SER A 20 15.42 6.54 -10.83
N GLY A 21 14.75 5.85 -11.74
CA GLY A 21 15.37 4.90 -12.65
C GLY A 21 15.76 3.56 -12.03
N LYS A 22 15.39 3.32 -10.77
CA LYS A 22 15.66 2.06 -10.06
C LYS A 22 14.42 1.17 -10.09
N ASN A 23 14.66 -0.15 -10.07
CA ASN A 23 13.62 -1.18 -10.01
C ASN A 23 12.52 -0.96 -11.07
N LYS A 24 12.96 -0.79 -12.32
CA LYS A 24 12.05 -0.54 -13.44
C LYS A 24 11.18 -1.76 -13.73
N ILE A 25 9.88 -1.58 -13.66
CA ILE A 25 8.90 -2.58 -14.02
C ILE A 25 7.85 -1.91 -14.91
N PRO A 26 7.79 -2.21 -16.20
CA PRO A 26 6.70 -1.72 -17.05
C PRO A 26 5.36 -2.26 -16.56
N MET A 27 4.37 -1.41 -16.38
CA MET A 27 3.08 -1.81 -15.81
C MET A 27 2.35 -2.84 -16.69
N ALA A 28 2.51 -2.76 -18.01
CA ALA A 28 1.94 -3.76 -18.92
C ALA A 28 2.55 -5.15 -18.71
N GLU A 29 3.85 -5.22 -18.44
CA GLU A 29 4.53 -6.49 -18.16
C GLU A 29 4.16 -7.03 -16.77
N LEU A 30 4.00 -6.15 -15.80
CA LEU A 30 3.54 -6.52 -14.46
C LEU A 30 2.14 -7.14 -14.53
N LYS A 31 1.24 -6.53 -15.29
CA LYS A 31 -0.11 -7.06 -15.51
C LYS A 31 -0.07 -8.47 -16.09
N LYS A 32 0.75 -8.69 -17.11
CA LYS A 32 0.93 -10.01 -17.71
C LYS A 32 1.43 -11.04 -16.70
N GLY A 33 2.34 -10.64 -15.82
CA GLY A 33 2.84 -11.50 -14.75
C GLY A 33 1.75 -11.93 -13.80
N PHE A 34 0.87 -11.04 -13.40
CA PHE A 34 -0.30 -11.36 -12.58
C PHE A 34 -1.26 -12.30 -13.30
N GLU A 35 -1.51 -12.06 -14.58
CA GLU A 35 -2.37 -12.92 -15.39
C GLU A 35 -1.82 -14.36 -15.51
N LYS A 36 -0.50 -14.52 -15.57
CA LYS A 36 0.17 -15.84 -15.57
C LYS A 36 -0.02 -16.60 -14.26
N LEU A 37 -0.29 -15.92 -13.16
CA LEU A 37 -0.61 -16.54 -11.87
C LEU A 37 -2.06 -17.01 -11.78
N ALA A 38 -2.80 -16.97 -12.88
CA ALA A 38 -4.22 -17.30 -12.97
C ALA A 38 -5.12 -16.35 -12.17
N PHE A 39 -4.68 -15.12 -11.94
CA PHE A 39 -5.52 -14.07 -11.39
C PHE A 39 -6.39 -13.48 -12.51
N GLU A 40 -7.60 -13.09 -12.16
CA GLU A 40 -8.58 -12.58 -13.10
C GLU A 40 -8.80 -11.08 -12.94
N GLU A 41 -9.34 -10.45 -13.98
CA GLU A 41 -9.69 -9.02 -13.99
C GLU A 41 -8.56 -8.12 -13.45
N VAL A 42 -7.36 -8.38 -13.93
CA VAL A 42 -6.17 -7.64 -13.50
C VAL A 42 -6.15 -6.24 -14.09
N LYS A 43 -6.02 -5.25 -13.22
CA LYS A 43 -5.88 -3.83 -13.60
C LYS A 43 -4.70 -3.23 -12.85
N THR A 44 -4.00 -2.33 -13.51
CA THR A 44 -2.92 -1.58 -12.89
C THR A 44 -3.28 -0.10 -12.81
N TYR A 45 -2.75 0.59 -11.80
CA TYR A 45 -2.98 2.01 -11.61
C TYR A 45 -1.71 2.68 -11.12
N LEU A 46 -1.20 3.64 -11.87
CA LEU A 46 0.03 4.41 -11.63
C LEU A 46 1.31 3.55 -11.56
N ASN A 47 2.43 4.17 -11.88
CA ASN A 47 3.75 3.51 -11.92
C ASN A 47 4.32 3.15 -10.54
N SER A 48 3.73 3.64 -9.47
CA SER A 48 4.13 3.26 -8.11
C SER A 48 3.84 1.79 -7.78
N GLY A 49 3.05 1.11 -8.61
CA GLY A 49 2.80 -0.32 -8.46
C GLY A 49 1.56 -0.64 -7.65
N ASN A 50 0.40 -0.31 -8.22
CA ASN A 50 -0.90 -0.67 -7.65
C ASN A 50 -1.55 -1.63 -8.61
N VAL A 51 -1.81 -2.86 -8.18
CA VAL A 51 -2.42 -3.88 -9.02
C VAL A 51 -3.69 -4.40 -8.35
N ILE A 52 -4.80 -4.35 -9.08
CA ILE A 52 -6.08 -4.81 -8.60
C ILE A 52 -6.41 -6.10 -9.36
N PHE A 53 -6.77 -7.15 -8.65
CA PHE A 53 -6.97 -8.46 -9.23
C PHE A 53 -8.00 -9.28 -8.46
N SER A 54 -8.53 -10.32 -9.09
CA SER A 54 -9.44 -11.26 -8.46
C SER A 54 -8.78 -12.63 -8.32
N SER A 55 -9.00 -13.28 -7.20
CA SER A 55 -8.48 -14.62 -6.92
C SER A 55 -9.44 -15.41 -6.02
N GLY A 56 -9.47 -16.72 -6.20
CA GLY A 56 -10.16 -17.64 -5.30
C GLY A 56 -9.37 -17.98 -4.04
N GLU A 57 -8.11 -17.58 -3.96
CA GLU A 57 -7.28 -17.79 -2.76
C GLU A 57 -7.66 -16.76 -1.69
N ASP A 58 -7.89 -17.22 -0.47
CA ASP A 58 -8.26 -16.34 0.65
C ASP A 58 -7.08 -16.02 1.58
N ASP A 59 -5.94 -16.70 1.41
CA ASP A 59 -4.73 -16.46 2.19
C ASP A 59 -3.84 -15.40 1.55
N THR A 60 -3.86 -14.20 2.11
CA THR A 60 -3.06 -13.07 1.61
C THR A 60 -1.55 -13.33 1.68
N GLU A 61 -1.10 -14.15 2.61
CA GLU A 61 0.32 -14.52 2.70
C GLU A 61 0.75 -15.36 1.50
N LYS A 62 -0.09 -16.33 1.10
CA LYS A 62 0.16 -17.11 -0.12
C LYS A 62 0.16 -16.24 -1.36
N LEU A 63 -0.81 -15.33 -1.48
CA LEU A 63 -0.88 -14.38 -2.59
C LEU A 63 0.39 -13.51 -2.65
N THR A 64 0.83 -13.02 -1.50
CA THR A 64 2.06 -12.22 -1.39
C THR A 64 3.28 -12.98 -1.91
N LYS A 65 3.45 -14.23 -1.46
CA LYS A 65 4.56 -15.08 -1.89
C LYS A 65 4.53 -15.39 -3.38
N GLN A 66 3.36 -15.68 -3.92
CA GLN A 66 3.20 -15.94 -5.36
C GLN A 66 3.57 -14.71 -6.18
N ILE A 67 3.14 -13.53 -5.77
CA ILE A 67 3.42 -12.27 -6.47
C ILE A 67 4.91 -11.95 -6.38
N GLN A 68 5.51 -12.03 -5.20
CA GLN A 68 6.96 -11.81 -5.02
C GLN A 68 7.80 -12.77 -5.85
N GLY A 69 7.41 -14.04 -5.89
CA GLY A 69 8.08 -15.06 -6.70
C GLY A 69 8.02 -14.76 -8.19
N MET A 70 6.85 -14.34 -8.67
CA MET A 70 6.67 -13.94 -10.08
C MET A 70 7.56 -12.73 -10.43
N ILE A 71 7.60 -11.72 -9.56
CA ILE A 71 8.42 -10.54 -9.77
C ILE A 71 9.91 -10.90 -9.81
N LYS A 72 10.35 -11.77 -8.91
CA LYS A 72 11.72 -12.25 -8.89
C LYS A 72 12.07 -13.02 -10.17
N ASP A 73 11.21 -13.91 -10.61
CA ASP A 73 11.44 -14.74 -11.78
C ASP A 73 11.42 -13.92 -13.08
N GLN A 74 10.50 -12.97 -13.20
CA GLN A 74 10.29 -12.21 -14.42
C GLN A 74 11.18 -10.98 -14.55
N PHE A 75 11.47 -10.29 -13.44
CA PHE A 75 12.21 -9.02 -13.44
C PHE A 75 13.55 -9.08 -12.70
N ASP A 76 13.86 -10.19 -12.06
CA ASP A 76 15.05 -10.36 -11.21
C ASP A 76 15.15 -9.31 -10.09
N LEU A 77 14.01 -8.97 -9.49
CA LEU A 77 13.91 -7.98 -8.42
C LEU A 77 13.27 -8.59 -7.18
N ASP A 78 13.79 -8.20 -6.01
CA ASP A 78 13.21 -8.51 -4.71
C ASP A 78 12.37 -7.31 -4.25
N ILE A 79 11.08 -7.35 -4.52
CA ILE A 79 10.16 -6.23 -4.25
C ILE A 79 9.25 -6.58 -3.08
N PRO A 80 9.22 -5.77 -2.02
CA PRO A 80 8.21 -5.93 -0.98
C PRO A 80 6.81 -5.67 -1.54
N VAL A 81 5.89 -6.56 -1.20
CA VAL A 81 4.50 -6.49 -1.67
C VAL A 81 3.56 -6.57 -0.49
N PHE A 82 2.57 -5.68 -0.44
CA PHE A 82 1.48 -5.70 0.52
C PHE A 82 0.19 -6.08 -0.20
N VAL A 83 -0.47 -7.15 0.25
CA VAL A 83 -1.74 -7.61 -0.33
C VAL A 83 -2.86 -7.41 0.67
N ILE A 84 -3.95 -6.78 0.23
CA ILE A 84 -5.12 -6.51 1.05
C ILE A 84 -6.39 -6.78 0.22
N SER A 85 -7.43 -7.33 0.85
CA SER A 85 -8.71 -7.49 0.17
C SER A 85 -9.38 -6.12 -0.02
N ARG A 86 -10.13 -5.97 -1.11
CA ARG A 86 -10.90 -4.74 -1.34
C ARG A 86 -11.89 -4.48 -0.20
N GLU A 87 -12.52 -5.54 0.31
CA GLU A 87 -13.46 -5.44 1.44
C GLU A 87 -12.79 -4.83 2.68
N THR A 88 -11.59 -5.29 3.03
CA THR A 88 -10.82 -4.73 4.15
C THR A 88 -10.44 -3.28 3.89
N LEU A 89 -10.04 -2.95 2.67
CA LEU A 89 -9.69 -1.58 2.30
C LEU A 89 -10.90 -0.65 2.36
N GLU A 90 -12.08 -1.10 1.93
CA GLU A 90 -13.33 -0.36 2.07
C GLU A 90 -13.65 -0.08 3.54
N ASP A 91 -13.52 -1.09 4.41
CA ASP A 91 -13.71 -0.94 5.85
C ASP A 91 -12.75 0.09 6.45
N ILE A 92 -11.49 0.06 6.05
CA ILE A 92 -10.50 1.05 6.48
C ILE A 92 -10.93 2.46 6.10
N LEU A 93 -11.35 2.67 4.86
CA LEU A 93 -11.77 4.00 4.39
C LEU A 93 -13.04 4.49 5.11
N GLN A 94 -13.96 3.60 5.46
CA GLN A 94 -15.15 3.94 6.22
C GLN A 94 -14.84 4.36 7.67
N ASN A 95 -13.69 3.94 8.19
CA ASN A 95 -13.25 4.26 9.55
C ASN A 95 -12.17 5.34 9.59
N ALA A 96 -11.99 6.09 8.51
CA ALA A 96 -11.05 7.19 8.47
C ALA A 96 -11.44 8.29 9.46
N PRO A 97 -10.45 8.91 10.13
CA PRO A 97 -10.73 10.05 11.01
C PRO A 97 -11.31 11.23 10.24
N ASP A 98 -12.08 12.08 10.93
CA ASP A 98 -12.73 13.25 10.34
C ASP A 98 -11.74 14.23 9.69
N TRP A 99 -10.52 14.28 10.18
CA TRP A 99 -9.47 15.17 9.65
C TRP A 99 -8.75 14.61 8.42
N TRP A 100 -9.07 13.39 7.98
CA TRP A 100 -8.38 12.73 6.86
C TRP A 100 -9.25 12.69 5.61
N GLY A 101 -8.65 12.98 4.46
CA GLY A 101 -9.32 12.82 3.18
C GLY A 101 -10.27 13.95 2.81
N ASN A 102 -10.09 15.15 3.35
CA ASN A 102 -10.97 16.31 3.17
C ASN A 102 -10.44 17.23 2.07
N ASP A 103 -10.36 16.93 0.86
CA ASP A 103 -10.02 17.78 -0.30
C ASP A 103 -9.37 19.16 0.00
N ASN A 104 -8.60 19.26 1.07
CA ASN A 104 -7.89 20.47 1.43
C ASN A 104 -6.52 20.46 0.75
N LYS A 105 -6.33 21.39 -0.20
CA LYS A 105 -5.08 21.46 -0.99
C LYS A 105 -3.84 21.82 -0.16
N GLU A 106 -4.01 22.32 1.05
CA GLU A 106 -2.91 22.65 1.96
C GLU A 106 -2.43 21.46 2.78
N ILE A 107 -3.18 20.36 2.72
CA ILE A 107 -2.91 19.14 3.48
C ILE A 107 -2.65 17.97 2.53
N TYR A 108 -1.63 17.18 2.85
CA TYR A 108 -1.42 15.86 2.27
C TYR A 108 -2.04 14.81 3.17
N ASP A 109 -3.00 14.06 2.62
CA ASP A 109 -3.58 12.91 3.29
C ASP A 109 -2.98 11.64 2.71
N ASN A 110 -2.40 10.81 3.58
CA ASN A 110 -1.76 9.56 3.20
C ASN A 110 -2.27 8.40 4.04
N LEU A 111 -2.17 7.22 3.47
CA LEU A 111 -2.41 5.98 4.18
C LEU A 111 -1.12 5.17 4.16
N ILE A 112 -0.64 4.83 5.34
CA ILE A 112 0.54 4.01 5.54
C ILE A 112 0.07 2.57 5.76
N PHE A 113 0.54 1.66 4.92
CA PHE A 113 0.28 0.22 5.06
C PHE A 113 1.49 -0.41 5.74
N ILE A 114 1.26 -1.14 6.82
CA ILE A 114 2.33 -1.77 7.60
C ILE A 114 2.46 -3.23 7.17
N MET A 115 3.62 -3.61 6.67
CA MET A 115 3.86 -4.99 6.23
C MET A 115 4.07 -5.92 7.42
N PRO A 116 3.30 -7.02 7.52
CA PRO A 116 3.50 -7.99 8.59
C PRO A 116 4.93 -8.55 8.59
N PRO A 117 5.51 -8.92 9.75
CA PRO A 117 4.90 -8.95 11.07
C PRO A 117 4.93 -7.64 11.87
N ALA A 118 5.41 -6.54 11.26
CA ALA A 118 5.44 -5.24 11.93
C ALA A 118 4.02 -4.76 12.27
N LYS A 119 3.91 -4.02 13.38
CA LYS A 119 2.65 -3.49 13.90
C LYS A 119 2.78 -1.99 14.15
N PHE A 120 1.63 -1.33 14.38
CA PHE A 120 1.59 0.09 14.72
C PHE A 120 2.56 0.44 15.86
N SER A 121 2.60 -0.38 16.91
CA SER A 121 3.48 -0.16 18.06
C SER A 121 4.97 -0.13 17.68
N ASP A 122 5.37 -0.96 16.71
CA ASP A 122 6.75 -0.98 16.22
C ASP A 122 7.08 0.32 15.47
N VAL A 123 6.15 0.77 14.64
CA VAL A 123 6.30 2.02 13.88
C VAL A 123 6.38 3.21 14.82
N TYR A 124 5.45 3.30 15.78
CA TYR A 124 5.39 4.39 16.75
C TYR A 124 6.63 4.42 17.65
N SER A 125 7.09 3.26 18.11
CA SER A 125 8.31 3.14 18.91
C SER A 125 9.54 3.71 18.22
N GLU A 126 9.66 3.47 16.91
CA GLU A 126 10.84 3.91 16.17
C GLU A 126 10.74 5.37 15.73
N ILE A 127 9.57 5.82 15.29
CA ILE A 127 9.38 7.18 14.76
C ILE A 127 9.05 8.19 15.88
N GLY A 128 8.19 7.79 16.81
CA GLY A 128 7.78 8.65 17.91
C GLY A 128 6.53 9.48 17.61
N GLU A 129 6.29 10.47 18.46
CA GLU A 129 5.10 11.30 18.37
C GLU A 129 5.11 12.22 17.15
N PRO A 130 3.95 12.40 16.50
CA PRO A 130 3.80 13.39 15.44
C PRO A 130 3.89 14.81 16.03
N LYS A 131 4.32 15.77 15.23
CA LYS A 131 4.30 17.17 15.63
C LYS A 131 2.89 17.72 15.54
N LYS A 132 2.25 17.98 16.68
CA LYS A 132 0.83 18.32 16.81
C LYS A 132 0.29 19.37 15.84
N GLU A 133 1.08 20.40 15.55
CA GLU A 133 0.63 21.50 14.69
C GLU A 133 0.83 21.24 13.19
N LEU A 134 1.64 20.23 12.84
CA LEU A 134 2.08 20.00 11.47
C LEU A 134 1.58 18.69 10.90
N GLU A 135 1.26 17.72 11.75
CA GLU A 135 0.87 16.38 11.29
C GLU A 135 -0.05 15.70 12.29
N LYS A 136 -0.82 14.73 11.78
CA LYS A 136 -1.71 13.90 12.58
C LYS A 136 -1.57 12.45 12.14
N ILE A 137 -1.63 11.53 13.08
CA ILE A 137 -1.65 10.10 12.81
C ILE A 137 -2.77 9.43 13.60
N GLU A 138 -3.33 8.37 13.03
CA GLU A 138 -4.25 7.48 13.72
C GLU A 138 -4.11 6.08 13.15
N GLY A 139 -3.85 5.09 14.02
CA GLY A 139 -3.77 3.69 13.62
C GLY A 139 -5.15 3.04 13.56
N TYR A 140 -5.35 2.16 12.58
CA TYR A 140 -6.53 1.32 12.44
C TYR A 140 -6.13 0.04 11.72
N LYS A 141 -6.33 -1.13 12.35
CA LYS A 141 -5.87 -2.41 11.81
C LYS A 141 -4.37 -2.32 11.43
N ASP A 142 -3.99 -2.71 10.23
CA ASP A 142 -2.60 -2.72 9.76
C ASP A 142 -2.23 -1.44 8.99
N VAL A 143 -2.95 -0.35 9.22
CA VAL A 143 -2.71 0.92 8.53
C VAL A 143 -2.61 2.08 9.51
N ILE A 144 -2.01 3.17 9.05
CA ILE A 144 -1.95 4.44 9.76
C ILE A 144 -2.45 5.53 8.82
N PHE A 145 -3.52 6.21 9.24
CA PHE A 145 -3.93 7.45 8.58
C PHE A 145 -2.95 8.53 8.98
N TRP A 146 -2.41 9.24 8.00
CA TRP A 146 -1.39 10.26 8.23
C TRP A 146 -1.67 11.47 7.36
N SER A 147 -1.85 12.63 7.99
CA SER A 147 -2.04 13.91 7.30
C SER A 147 -1.00 14.89 7.79
N PHE A 148 -0.47 15.70 6.88
CA PHE A 148 0.51 16.71 7.23
C PHE A 148 0.39 17.94 6.34
N SER A 149 0.91 19.08 6.85
CA SER A 149 0.96 20.32 6.12
C SER A 149 1.83 20.20 4.88
N ARG A 150 1.26 20.48 3.71
CA ARG A 150 1.98 20.46 2.43
C ARG A 150 3.13 21.46 2.43
N LYS A 151 2.92 22.63 3.02
CA LYS A 151 3.91 23.69 3.13
C LYS A 151 5.08 23.30 4.04
N ASP A 152 4.79 22.67 5.17
CA ASP A 152 5.75 22.40 6.22
C ASP A 152 6.12 20.90 6.36
N TYR A 153 5.94 20.13 5.30
CA TYR A 153 6.15 18.68 5.35
C TYR A 153 7.54 18.27 5.86
N GLN A 154 8.57 19.04 5.52
CA GLN A 154 9.94 18.75 5.96
C GLN A 154 10.17 19.00 7.44
N LYS A 155 9.29 19.77 8.08
CA LYS A 155 9.37 20.07 9.52
C LYS A 155 8.64 19.02 10.37
N THR A 156 7.90 18.11 9.75
CA THR A 156 7.20 17.04 10.44
C THR A 156 8.17 16.01 11.00
N ASN A 157 7.73 15.27 11.99
CA ASN A 157 8.56 14.19 12.54
C ASN A 157 8.55 12.94 11.64
N TRP A 158 7.44 12.69 10.97
CA TRP A 158 7.22 11.42 10.25
C TRP A 158 7.75 11.41 8.82
N TRP A 159 7.82 12.55 8.15
CA TRP A 159 8.21 12.60 6.73
C TRP A 159 9.58 11.97 6.48
N SER A 160 10.63 12.47 7.14
CA SER A 160 11.98 11.98 6.94
C SER A 160 12.17 10.56 7.50
N LYS A 161 11.52 10.26 8.61
CA LYS A 161 11.69 8.99 9.31
C LYS A 161 10.98 7.82 8.63
N THR A 162 9.84 8.04 7.98
CA THR A 162 9.19 7.00 7.17
C THR A 162 10.05 6.58 5.97
N ALA A 163 10.92 7.46 5.49
CA ALA A 163 11.82 7.16 4.38
C ALA A 163 13.18 6.61 4.84
N SER A 164 13.71 7.10 5.96
CA SER A 164 15.10 6.84 6.38
C SER A 164 15.27 5.88 7.55
N ALA A 165 14.24 5.73 8.40
CA ALA A 165 14.30 4.80 9.52
C ALA A 165 14.22 3.35 9.05
N ASN A 166 14.76 2.41 9.84
CA ASN A 166 14.69 0.97 9.51
C ASN A 166 13.26 0.48 9.33
N ILE A 167 12.34 1.01 10.13
CA ILE A 167 10.91 0.66 10.02
C ILE A 167 10.33 1.07 8.68
N GLY A 168 10.87 2.10 8.04
CA GLY A 168 10.41 2.56 6.72
C GLY A 168 10.44 1.47 5.64
N ALA A 169 11.36 0.52 5.75
CA ALA A 169 11.42 -0.62 4.84
C ALA A 169 10.21 -1.55 4.95
N LYS A 170 9.46 -1.45 6.04
CA LYS A 170 8.26 -2.26 6.32
C LYS A 170 6.96 -1.50 6.06
N LEU A 171 7.07 -0.31 5.47
CA LEU A 171 5.92 0.54 5.19
C LEU A 171 5.78 0.73 3.68
N THR A 172 4.54 0.76 3.20
CA THR A 172 4.25 1.27 1.87
C THR A 172 3.17 2.34 2.00
N ILE A 173 3.32 3.43 1.27
CA ILE A 173 2.51 4.63 1.48
C ILE A 173 1.80 5.00 0.17
N ARG A 174 0.53 5.33 0.27
CA ARG A 174 -0.26 5.85 -0.86
C ARG A 174 -1.06 7.06 -0.42
N THR A 175 -1.30 7.98 -1.34
CA THR A 175 -2.16 9.13 -1.06
C THR A 175 -3.63 8.71 -0.95
N ALA A 176 -4.43 9.51 -0.24
CA ALA A 176 -5.87 9.27 -0.11
C ALA A 176 -6.55 9.14 -1.48
N ASN A 177 -6.20 9.99 -2.44
CA ASN A 177 -6.78 9.94 -3.78
C ASN A 177 -6.46 8.63 -4.49
N THR A 178 -5.22 8.15 -4.38
CA THR A 178 -4.82 6.86 -4.95
C THR A 178 -5.61 5.71 -4.33
N VAL A 179 -5.72 5.67 -3.01
CA VAL A 179 -6.44 4.61 -2.31
C VAL A 179 -7.92 4.60 -2.71
N ARG A 180 -8.55 5.77 -2.77
CA ARG A 180 -9.96 5.89 -3.20
C ARG A 180 -10.17 5.40 -4.64
N LYS A 181 -9.23 5.72 -5.51
CA LYS A 181 -9.30 5.26 -6.92
C LYS A 181 -9.16 3.75 -7.00
N ILE A 182 -8.19 3.20 -6.31
CA ILE A 182 -7.93 1.75 -6.28
C ILE A 182 -9.16 0.98 -5.80
N VAL A 183 -9.77 1.41 -4.72
CA VAL A 183 -10.91 0.71 -4.13
C VAL A 183 -12.13 0.72 -5.05
N SER A 184 -12.19 1.67 -5.98
CA SER A 184 -13.27 1.77 -6.97
C SER A 184 -13.05 0.88 -8.21
N MET A 185 -11.89 0.31 -8.35
CA MET A 185 -11.50 -0.52 -9.49
C MET A 185 -11.71 -1.99 -9.21
#